data_ea8304a84a4d6e853d48f871dd5b54a2
#
_entry.id   ea8304a84a4d6e853d48f871dd5b54a2
#
_cell.length_a   1.000
_cell.length_b   1.000
_cell.length_c   1.000
_cell.angle_alpha   90.00
_cell.angle_beta   90.00
_cell.angle_gamma   90.00
#
_symmetry.space_group_name_H-M   'P 1'
#
loop_
_entity.id
_entity.type
_entity.pdbx_description
1 polymer ?
#
loop_
_entity_poly.entity_id
_entity_poly.type
_entity_poly.pdbx_seq_one_letter_code
_entity_poly.pdbx_strand_id
1 'polypeptide(L)'
;MTINVGDRIPSVTMKQLTSEGVKEFTTDEIFRGKRVVLIAVPGAFTPACSQRHLPGYVDKAADIKAKGVDEIACVAVNDAFVMGAWGRDQKAEGKVRMLADGSGDFTRALGLELDLSKGGLGVRSKRYSMLVDDGVVKSLNVEQQPGQVDLSGVEAMLKAL
;
A
#
# COMPACT_ATOMS: atom_id res chain seq x y z
N MET A 1 -7.35 -5.54 -16.96
CA MET A 1 -8.50 -4.78 -16.45
C MET A 1 -8.09 -4.07 -15.17
N THR A 2 -8.41 -2.80 -15.04
CA THR A 2 -8.03 -1.99 -13.89
C THR A 2 -9.15 -1.99 -12.84
N ILE A 3 -8.80 -2.15 -11.58
CA ILE A 3 -9.75 -2.14 -10.47
C ILE A 3 -10.41 -0.76 -10.34
N ASN A 4 -11.68 -0.74 -9.95
CA ASN A 4 -12.46 0.47 -9.75
C ASN A 4 -13.19 0.45 -8.41
N VAL A 5 -13.68 1.62 -8.00
CA VAL A 5 -14.56 1.74 -6.83
C VAL A 5 -15.78 0.82 -7.03
N GLY A 6 -16.10 0.06 -6.00
CA GLY A 6 -17.18 -0.93 -6.01
C GLY A 6 -16.71 -2.35 -6.33
N ASP A 7 -15.50 -2.51 -6.85
CA ASP A 7 -14.95 -3.83 -7.13
C ASP A 7 -14.45 -4.48 -5.85
N ARG A 8 -14.46 -5.81 -5.85
CA ARG A 8 -13.87 -6.59 -4.78
C ARG A 8 -12.38 -6.80 -5.03
N ILE A 9 -11.58 -6.75 -3.98
CA ILE A 9 -10.14 -7.03 -4.07
C ILE A 9 -9.94 -8.47 -4.56
N PRO A 10 -9.11 -8.69 -5.59
CA PRO A 10 -8.83 -10.04 -6.10
C PRO A 10 -8.15 -10.92 -5.05
N SER A 11 -8.38 -12.22 -5.16
CA SER A 11 -7.77 -13.22 -4.27
C SER A 11 -6.31 -13.45 -4.67
N VAL A 12 -5.40 -12.94 -3.88
CA VAL A 12 -3.95 -13.02 -4.10
C VAL A 12 -3.26 -13.22 -2.74
N THR A 13 -2.09 -13.82 -2.73
CA THR A 13 -1.26 -13.97 -1.54
C THR A 13 -0.09 -12.99 -1.59
N MET A 14 0.14 -12.30 -0.48
CA MET A 14 1.31 -11.43 -0.30
C MET A 14 2.13 -11.88 0.88
N LYS A 15 3.31 -11.34 1.03
CA LYS A 15 4.21 -11.70 2.13
C LYS A 15 4.44 -10.52 3.07
N GLN A 16 4.83 -10.84 4.29
CA GLN A 16 5.17 -9.84 5.30
C GLN A 16 6.27 -10.40 6.19
N LEU A 17 7.29 -9.59 6.46
CA LEU A 17 8.30 -9.94 7.43
C LEU A 17 7.75 -9.67 8.83
N THR A 18 7.69 -10.71 9.67
CA THR A 18 7.20 -10.63 11.03
C THR A 18 8.32 -10.98 12.01
N SER A 19 8.08 -10.84 13.32
CA SER A 19 9.01 -11.27 14.35
C SER A 19 9.34 -12.76 14.30
N GLU A 20 8.48 -13.56 13.66
CA GLU A 20 8.66 -15.00 13.48
C GLU A 20 9.16 -15.37 12.08
N GLY A 21 9.63 -14.39 11.29
CA GLY A 21 10.09 -14.57 9.93
C GLY A 21 9.07 -14.14 8.89
N VAL A 22 9.31 -14.53 7.64
CA VAL A 22 8.40 -14.21 6.54
C VAL A 22 7.17 -15.09 6.61
N LYS A 23 5.99 -14.43 6.61
CA LYS A 23 4.70 -15.13 6.58
C LYS A 23 3.91 -14.74 5.35
N GLU A 24 3.00 -15.63 4.94
CA GLU A 24 2.09 -15.39 3.84
C GLU A 24 0.73 -14.97 4.37
N PHE A 25 0.11 -14.00 3.69
CA PHE A 25 -1.24 -13.55 3.99
C PHE A 25 -2.03 -13.45 2.69
N THR A 26 -3.22 -14.03 2.67
CA THR A 26 -4.14 -13.85 1.55
C THR A 26 -4.79 -12.47 1.66
N THR A 27 -5.27 -11.95 0.53
CA THR A 27 -6.02 -10.69 0.54
C THR A 27 -7.30 -10.82 1.39
N ASP A 28 -7.90 -11.99 1.45
CA ASP A 28 -9.04 -12.25 2.33
C ASP A 28 -8.67 -12.05 3.80
N GLU A 29 -7.52 -12.60 4.23
CA GLU A 29 -7.04 -12.41 5.60
C GLU A 29 -6.71 -10.95 5.93
N ILE A 30 -6.26 -10.18 4.94
CA ILE A 30 -5.88 -8.79 5.14
C ILE A 30 -7.12 -7.88 5.23
N PHE A 31 -8.11 -8.11 4.38
CA PHE A 31 -9.21 -7.16 4.17
C PHE A 31 -10.57 -7.58 4.74
N ARG A 32 -10.80 -8.87 4.94
CA ARG A 32 -12.12 -9.36 5.33
C ARG A 32 -12.55 -8.84 6.71
N GLY A 33 -13.76 -8.28 6.77
CA GLY A 33 -14.32 -7.79 8.01
C GLY A 33 -13.64 -6.56 8.57
N LYS A 34 -12.77 -5.91 7.79
CA LYS A 34 -11.97 -4.77 8.23
C LYS A 34 -12.14 -3.59 7.29
N ARG A 35 -11.97 -2.41 7.84
CA ARG A 35 -11.86 -1.17 7.09
C ARG A 35 -10.39 -0.80 7.03
N VAL A 36 -9.79 -0.91 5.85
CA VAL A 36 -8.34 -0.79 5.65
C VAL A 36 -8.02 0.37 4.71
N VAL A 37 -7.10 1.22 5.12
CA VAL A 37 -6.46 2.19 4.22
C VAL A 37 -5.21 1.54 3.66
N LEU A 38 -5.18 1.37 2.34
CA LEU A 38 -4.05 0.79 1.63
C LEU A 38 -3.37 1.87 0.80
N ILE A 39 -2.06 2.01 0.97
CA ILE A 39 -1.26 2.83 0.06
C ILE A 39 -0.29 1.94 -0.70
N ALA A 40 -0.03 2.30 -1.95
CA ALA A 40 0.95 1.63 -2.78
C ALA A 40 1.98 2.62 -3.27
N VAL A 41 3.22 2.17 -3.31
CA VAL A 41 4.36 2.99 -3.72
C VAL A 41 5.17 2.26 -4.79
N PRO A 42 5.81 2.99 -5.72
CA PRO A 42 6.67 2.37 -6.74
C PRO A 42 7.88 1.62 -6.18
N GLY A 43 8.38 2.00 -5.01
CA GLY A 43 9.50 1.26 -4.43
C GLY A 43 9.90 1.76 -3.06
N ALA A 44 10.20 0.82 -2.17
CA ALA A 44 10.80 1.09 -0.88
C ALA A 44 12.12 1.85 -1.06
N PHE A 45 12.43 2.75 -0.15
CA PHE A 45 13.65 3.56 -0.14
C PHE A 45 13.80 4.56 -1.30
N THR A 46 12.83 4.66 -2.21
CA THR A 46 12.85 5.67 -3.25
C THR A 46 12.42 7.03 -2.68
N PRO A 47 12.83 8.17 -3.30
CA PRO A 47 12.68 9.49 -2.65
C PRO A 47 11.26 9.89 -2.26
N ALA A 48 10.32 9.90 -3.18
CA ALA A 48 8.94 10.33 -2.88
C ALA A 48 8.24 9.39 -1.90
N CYS A 49 8.52 8.09 -2.01
CA CYS A 49 7.96 7.08 -1.11
C CYS A 49 8.45 7.26 0.32
N SER A 50 9.75 7.54 0.49
CA SER A 50 10.40 7.66 1.80
C SER A 50 10.30 9.03 2.43
N GLN A 51 10.14 10.09 1.63
CA GLN A 51 10.17 11.46 2.12
C GLN A 51 8.78 12.06 2.30
N ARG A 52 7.79 11.64 1.52
CA ARG A 52 6.48 12.27 1.49
C ARG A 52 5.30 11.31 1.67
N HIS A 53 5.30 10.16 1.00
CA HIS A 53 4.11 9.29 0.99
C HIS A 53 3.95 8.52 2.29
N LEU A 54 4.86 7.58 2.58
CA LEU A 54 4.77 6.78 3.80
C LEU A 54 4.85 7.61 5.08
N PRO A 55 5.77 8.60 5.19
CA PRO A 55 5.85 9.39 6.43
C PRO A 55 4.55 10.09 6.81
N GLY A 56 3.79 10.59 5.84
CA GLY A 56 2.51 11.21 6.11
C GLY A 56 1.53 10.28 6.79
N TYR A 57 1.45 9.04 6.32
CA TYR A 57 0.57 8.02 6.93
C TYR A 57 1.07 7.54 8.28
N VAL A 58 2.38 7.44 8.47
CA VAL A 58 2.95 7.10 9.78
C VAL A 58 2.63 8.19 10.80
N ASP A 59 2.83 9.45 10.43
CA ASP A 59 2.60 10.58 11.33
C ASP A 59 1.11 10.74 11.69
N LYS A 60 0.21 10.46 10.77
CA LYS A 60 -1.24 10.63 10.93
C LYS A 60 -1.98 9.32 11.20
N ALA A 61 -1.27 8.26 11.53
CA ALA A 61 -1.87 6.93 11.73
C ALA A 61 -2.98 6.95 12.78
N ALA A 62 -2.76 7.63 13.91
CA ALA A 62 -3.76 7.72 14.97
C ALA A 62 -5.03 8.49 14.51
N ASP A 63 -4.85 9.55 13.74
CA ASP A 63 -5.96 10.35 13.21
C ASP A 63 -6.81 9.53 12.23
N ILE A 64 -6.15 8.72 11.39
CA ILE A 64 -6.84 7.84 10.44
C ILE A 64 -7.64 6.79 11.20
N LYS A 65 -7.02 6.13 12.18
CA LYS A 65 -7.70 5.10 12.97
C LYS A 65 -8.86 5.65 13.79
N ALA A 66 -8.75 6.90 14.26
CA ALA A 66 -9.83 7.57 14.97
C ALA A 66 -11.08 7.77 14.12
N LYS A 67 -10.94 7.71 12.78
CA LYS A 67 -12.08 7.81 11.85
C LYS A 67 -12.70 6.45 11.49
N GLY A 68 -12.42 5.42 12.27
CA GLY A 68 -13.01 4.09 12.09
C GLY A 68 -12.24 3.15 11.19
N VAL A 69 -10.99 3.45 10.91
CA VAL A 69 -10.10 2.57 10.14
C VAL A 69 -9.44 1.57 11.08
N ASP A 70 -9.56 0.29 10.76
CA ASP A 70 -9.00 -0.80 11.57
C ASP A 70 -7.50 -0.94 11.36
N GLU A 71 -7.03 -0.74 10.12
CA GLU A 71 -5.64 -1.00 9.76
C GLU A 71 -5.20 -0.10 8.62
N ILE A 72 -3.94 0.30 8.65
CA ILE A 72 -3.26 1.00 7.56
C ILE A 72 -2.19 0.07 7.02
N ALA A 73 -2.14 -0.11 5.72
CA ALA A 73 -1.16 -0.98 5.07
C ALA A 73 -0.48 -0.26 3.91
N CYS A 74 0.79 -0.59 3.68
CA CYS A 74 1.58 -0.11 2.55
C CYS A 74 2.06 -1.31 1.76
N VAL A 75 1.86 -1.29 0.45
CA VAL A 75 2.30 -2.37 -0.45
C VAL A 75 3.24 -1.81 -1.51
N ALA A 76 4.23 -2.61 -1.88
CA ALA A 76 5.12 -2.32 -2.99
C ALA A 76 5.60 -3.61 -3.64
N VAL A 77 6.05 -3.51 -4.89
CA VAL A 77 6.69 -4.62 -5.60
C VAL A 77 8.15 -4.68 -5.15
N ASN A 78 8.31 -5.10 -3.90
CA ASN A 78 9.59 -5.36 -3.23
C ASN A 78 9.40 -6.61 -2.39
N ASP A 79 10.48 -7.31 -2.09
CA ASP A 79 10.43 -8.50 -1.25
C ASP A 79 10.15 -8.14 0.23
N ALA A 80 9.82 -9.16 1.01
CA ALA A 80 9.46 -8.98 2.42
C ALA A 80 10.60 -8.44 3.27
N PHE A 81 11.83 -8.79 2.94
CA PHE A 81 13.01 -8.32 3.70
C PHE A 81 13.23 -6.82 3.50
N VAL A 82 13.12 -6.36 2.26
CA VAL A 82 13.22 -4.94 1.92
C VAL A 82 12.09 -4.15 2.57
N MET A 83 10.86 -4.64 2.48
CA MET A 83 9.70 -3.98 3.09
C MET A 83 9.83 -3.92 4.61
N GLY A 84 10.33 -4.96 5.24
CA GLY A 84 10.56 -4.98 6.68
C GLY A 84 11.62 -3.96 7.10
N ALA A 85 12.74 -3.89 6.36
CA ALA A 85 13.80 -2.93 6.63
C ALA A 85 13.32 -1.49 6.45
N TRP A 86 12.55 -1.25 5.38
CA TRP A 86 12.00 0.08 5.10
C TRP A 86 11.00 0.50 6.19
N GLY A 87 10.17 -0.43 6.64
CA GLY A 87 9.24 -0.17 7.74
C GLY A 87 9.95 0.24 9.03
N ARG A 88 11.06 -0.42 9.35
CA ARG A 88 11.88 -0.05 10.52
C ARG A 88 12.53 1.33 10.33
N ASP A 89 13.07 1.59 9.15
CA ASP A 89 13.68 2.89 8.81
C ASP A 89 12.66 4.02 8.94
N GLN A 90 11.44 3.80 8.51
CA GLN A 90 10.36 4.78 8.53
C GLN A 90 9.60 4.82 9.87
N LYS A 91 9.96 3.98 10.83
CA LYS A 91 9.29 3.88 12.13
C LYS A 91 7.79 3.56 11.98
N ALA A 92 7.48 2.68 11.04
CA ALA A 92 6.11 2.30 10.72
C ALA A 92 5.54 1.22 11.65
N GLU A 93 6.37 0.55 12.44
CA GLU A 93 5.95 -0.56 13.29
C GLU A 93 4.79 -0.16 14.21
N GLY A 94 3.74 -0.97 14.21
CA GLY A 94 2.52 -0.70 14.97
C GLY A 94 1.62 0.38 14.39
N LYS A 95 2.03 1.03 13.30
CA LYS A 95 1.28 2.13 12.67
C LYS A 95 0.83 1.78 11.25
N VAL A 96 1.74 1.25 10.44
CA VAL A 96 1.48 0.86 9.06
C VAL A 96 2.02 -0.54 8.84
N ARG A 97 1.16 -1.43 8.35
CA ARG A 97 1.54 -2.80 8.01
C ARG A 97 2.26 -2.79 6.68
N MET A 98 3.46 -3.37 6.64
CA MET A 98 4.31 -3.37 5.44
C MET A 98 4.13 -4.67 4.67
N LEU A 99 3.39 -4.62 3.58
CA LEU A 99 3.08 -5.78 2.74
C LEU A 99 4.01 -5.86 1.53
N ALA A 100 4.48 -7.04 1.22
CA ALA A 100 5.40 -7.29 0.12
C ALA A 100 4.69 -8.01 -1.02
N ASP A 101 4.60 -7.34 -2.17
CA ASP A 101 4.13 -7.92 -3.43
C ASP A 101 5.34 -8.17 -4.33
N GLY A 102 6.29 -8.98 -3.83
CA GLY A 102 7.61 -9.13 -4.44
C GLY A 102 7.60 -9.60 -5.89
N SER A 103 6.64 -10.45 -6.25
CA SER A 103 6.50 -10.96 -7.62
C SER A 103 5.51 -10.16 -8.46
N GLY A 104 4.87 -9.14 -7.89
CA GLY A 104 3.95 -8.26 -8.60
C GLY A 104 2.56 -8.85 -8.85
N ASP A 105 2.23 -9.97 -8.22
CA ASP A 105 0.95 -10.66 -8.46
C ASP A 105 -0.26 -9.81 -8.10
N PHE A 106 -0.22 -9.17 -6.93
CA PHE A 106 -1.28 -8.28 -6.48
C PHE A 106 -1.41 -7.07 -7.40
N THR A 107 -0.30 -6.42 -7.70
CA THR A 107 -0.25 -5.25 -8.57
C THR A 107 -0.82 -5.54 -9.96
N ARG A 108 -0.45 -6.69 -10.54
CA ARG A 108 -1.00 -7.11 -11.83
C ARG A 108 -2.48 -7.44 -11.76
N ALA A 109 -2.90 -8.09 -10.68
CA ALA A 109 -4.32 -8.44 -10.50
C ALA A 109 -5.20 -7.18 -10.41
N LEU A 110 -4.67 -6.08 -9.87
CA LEU A 110 -5.37 -4.79 -9.83
C LEU A 110 -5.29 -4.02 -11.15
N GLY A 111 -4.38 -4.39 -12.06
CA GLY A 111 -4.15 -3.64 -13.28
C GLY A 111 -3.44 -2.30 -13.05
N LEU A 112 -2.66 -2.19 -11.98
CA LEU A 112 -1.98 -0.96 -11.57
C LEU A 112 -0.45 -1.04 -11.67
N GLU A 113 0.05 -1.87 -12.57
CA GLU A 113 1.47 -1.99 -12.83
C GLU A 113 2.02 -0.74 -13.54
N LEU A 114 3.28 -0.45 -13.28
CA LEU A 114 4.01 0.66 -13.85
C LEU A 114 5.39 0.18 -14.30
N ASP A 115 5.66 0.30 -15.58
CA ASP A 115 6.96 -0.12 -16.13
C ASP A 115 7.99 1.00 -15.93
N LEU A 116 8.92 0.79 -15.03
CA LEU A 116 10.03 1.67 -14.74
C LEU A 116 11.36 1.07 -15.18
N SER A 117 11.33 0.18 -16.17
CA SER A 117 12.53 -0.52 -16.66
C SER A 117 13.60 0.45 -17.17
N LYS A 118 13.22 1.56 -17.78
CA LYS A 118 14.15 2.60 -18.24
C LYS A 118 14.95 3.22 -17.09
N GLY A 119 14.37 3.28 -15.90
CA GLY A 119 15.04 3.78 -14.70
C GLY A 119 15.75 2.68 -13.91
N GLY A 120 15.79 1.47 -14.42
CA GLY A 120 16.45 0.35 -13.75
C GLY A 120 15.62 -0.28 -12.63
N LEU A 121 14.33 0.01 -12.56
CA LEU A 121 13.45 -0.48 -11.48
C LEU A 121 12.56 -1.65 -11.92
N GLY A 122 12.47 -1.91 -13.23
CA GLY A 122 11.60 -2.96 -13.75
C GLY A 122 10.12 -2.58 -13.63
N VAL A 123 9.28 -3.59 -13.51
CA VAL A 123 7.82 -3.38 -13.37
C VAL A 123 7.48 -3.23 -11.90
N ARG A 124 6.87 -2.12 -11.56
CA ARG A 124 6.49 -1.75 -10.19
C ARG A 124 5.00 -1.43 -10.12
N SER A 125 4.56 -0.91 -8.99
CA SER A 125 3.18 -0.43 -8.82
C SER A 125 3.09 1.06 -9.12
N LYS A 126 1.97 1.49 -9.67
CA LYS A 126 1.60 2.89 -9.65
C LYS A 126 1.45 3.32 -8.19
N ARG A 127 1.58 4.62 -7.95
CA ARG A 127 1.35 5.20 -6.62
C ARG A 127 -0.14 5.47 -6.46
N TYR A 128 -0.73 4.93 -5.40
CA TYR A 128 -2.14 5.16 -5.12
C TYR A 128 -2.45 5.08 -3.63
N SER A 129 -3.63 5.55 -3.27
CA SER A 129 -4.27 5.26 -1.98
C SER A 129 -5.64 4.67 -2.25
N MET A 130 -6.08 3.83 -1.34
CA MET A 130 -7.33 3.08 -1.50
C MET A 130 -7.95 2.88 -0.13
N LEU A 131 -9.26 3.09 -0.02
CA LEU A 131 -10.03 2.67 1.14
C LEU A 131 -10.78 1.40 0.77
N VAL A 132 -10.57 0.35 1.56
CA VAL A 132 -11.21 -0.96 1.36
C VAL A 132 -12.04 -1.28 2.58
N ASP A 133 -13.30 -1.61 2.39
CA ASP A 133 -14.22 -2.01 3.44
C ASP A 133 -14.71 -3.42 3.18
N ASP A 134 -14.34 -4.35 4.05
CA ASP A 134 -14.68 -5.77 3.93
C ASP A 134 -14.38 -6.32 2.51
N GLY A 135 -13.20 -5.99 1.99
CA GLY A 135 -12.73 -6.46 0.69
C GLY A 135 -13.28 -5.72 -0.52
N VAL A 136 -14.10 -4.68 -0.33
CA VAL A 136 -14.68 -3.89 -1.42
C VAL A 136 -14.04 -2.50 -1.45
N VAL A 137 -13.59 -2.06 -2.62
CA VAL A 137 -12.97 -0.75 -2.82
C VAL A 137 -14.02 0.35 -2.67
N LYS A 138 -13.81 1.24 -1.72
CA LYS A 138 -14.70 2.38 -1.46
C LYS A 138 -14.17 3.69 -2.02
N SER A 139 -12.84 3.86 -2.06
CA SER A 139 -12.21 4.98 -2.75
C SER A 139 -10.88 4.53 -3.35
N LEU A 140 -10.48 5.18 -4.43
CA LEU A 140 -9.23 4.88 -5.13
C LEU A 140 -8.72 6.16 -5.78
N ASN A 141 -7.52 6.57 -5.38
CA ASN A 141 -6.86 7.75 -5.92
C ASN A 141 -5.48 7.37 -6.46
N VAL A 142 -5.35 7.35 -7.78
CA VAL A 142 -4.11 6.96 -8.47
C VAL A 142 -3.41 8.22 -8.93
N GLU A 143 -2.13 8.37 -8.59
CA GLU A 143 -1.32 9.51 -9.06
C GLU A 143 -1.04 9.40 -10.55
N GLN A 144 -0.99 10.53 -11.23
CA GLN A 144 -0.68 10.57 -12.65
C GLN A 144 0.80 10.35 -12.93
N GLN A 145 1.67 10.75 -12.00
CA GLN A 145 3.11 10.61 -12.10
C GLN A 145 3.67 9.91 -10.86
N PRO A 146 4.67 9.03 -11.00
CA PRO A 146 5.20 8.26 -9.87
C PRO A 146 5.85 9.11 -8.77
N GLY A 147 6.30 10.30 -9.10
CA GLY A 147 6.90 11.22 -8.12
C GLY A 147 5.91 12.12 -7.39
N GLN A 148 4.64 12.12 -7.77
CA GLN A 148 3.61 12.94 -7.12
C GLN A 148 3.03 12.24 -5.91
N VAL A 149 2.74 13.03 -4.85
CA VAL A 149 2.06 12.57 -3.64
C VAL A 149 0.98 13.61 -3.29
N ASP A 150 -0.01 13.74 -4.15
CA ASP A 150 -1.11 14.70 -3.99
C ASP A 150 -2.42 13.96 -3.74
N LEU A 151 -2.92 13.26 -4.76
CA LEU A 151 -4.18 12.53 -4.70
C LEU A 151 -4.12 11.36 -3.72
N SER A 152 -2.96 10.72 -3.60
CA SER A 152 -2.74 9.54 -2.74
C SER A 152 -2.20 9.89 -1.36
N GLY A 153 -1.93 11.16 -1.10
CA GLY A 153 -1.35 11.62 0.16
C GLY A 153 -2.33 11.51 1.33
N VAL A 154 -1.78 11.60 2.54
CA VAL A 154 -2.56 11.41 3.78
C VAL A 154 -3.64 12.49 3.95
N GLU A 155 -3.39 13.72 3.52
CA GLU A 155 -4.38 14.79 3.65
C GLU A 155 -5.62 14.49 2.80
N ALA A 156 -5.43 14.02 1.57
CA ALA A 156 -6.54 13.64 0.70
C ALA A 156 -7.31 12.45 1.28
N MET A 157 -6.62 11.48 1.88
CA MET A 157 -7.26 10.33 2.52
C MET A 157 -8.09 10.77 3.73
N LEU A 158 -7.55 11.63 4.58
CA LEU A 158 -8.27 12.14 5.76
C LEU A 158 -9.57 12.85 5.38
N LYS A 159 -9.58 13.56 4.25
CA LYS A 159 -10.79 14.22 3.75
C LYS A 159 -11.82 13.22 3.22
N ALA A 160 -11.38 12.06 2.76
CA ALA A 160 -12.25 11.02 2.22
C ALA A 160 -12.87 10.12 3.30
N LEU A 161 -12.33 10.15 4.50
CA LEU A 161 -12.80 9.30 5.63
C LEU A 161 -13.97 9.88 6.40
#